data_257d8de5f01f903bd34c7e25efd1b811
#
_entry.id   257d8de5f01f903bd34c7e25efd1b811
#
_cell.length_a   1.000
_cell.length_b   1.000
_cell.length_c   1.000
_cell.angle_alpha   90.00
_cell.angle_beta   90.00
_cell.angle_gamma   90.00
#
_symmetry.space_group_name_H-M   'P 1'
#
loop_
_entity.id
_entity.type
_entity.pdbx_description
1 polymer ?
#
loop_
_entity_poly.entity_id
_entity_poly.type
_entity_poly.pdbx_seq_one_letter_code
_entity_poly.pdbx_strand_id
1 'polypeptide(L)'
;MRLLAILLALILSAPAIAQDALPPAPYAYRQLDDPAKEAEARELMHSLRCLTCQSQSIADSDAPIAGDMRHQVRSRIAAGESPDEVRAWLVERYGDYVSFDPAVSATTWPLFAIPVLFLLLGLGLLWRRMGKRRGDAAQ
;
A
#
# COMPACT_ATOMS: atom_id res chain seq x y z
N MET A 1 11.21 -52.74 -13.77
CA MET A 1 11.14 -51.86 -12.56
C MET A 1 12.44 -51.07 -12.31
N ARG A 2 13.64 -51.68 -12.42
CA ARG A 2 14.93 -50.97 -12.16
C ARG A 2 15.22 -49.87 -13.17
N LEU A 3 14.95 -50.07 -14.48
CA LEU A 3 15.13 -49.05 -15.53
C LEU A 3 14.19 -47.84 -15.35
N LEU A 4 12.96 -48.08 -14.92
CA LEU A 4 11.98 -46.99 -14.64
C LEU A 4 12.41 -46.14 -13.44
N ALA A 5 12.95 -46.77 -12.39
CA ALA A 5 13.47 -46.07 -11.22
C ALA A 5 14.71 -45.20 -11.55
N ILE A 6 15.59 -45.67 -12.42
CA ILE A 6 16.77 -44.92 -12.88
C ILE A 6 16.34 -43.71 -13.74
N LEU A 7 15.38 -43.86 -14.64
CA LEU A 7 14.82 -42.80 -15.45
C LEU A 7 14.13 -41.72 -14.57
N LEU A 8 13.39 -42.16 -13.57
CA LEU A 8 12.72 -41.25 -12.63
C LEU A 8 13.75 -40.48 -11.80
N ALA A 9 14.82 -41.11 -11.34
CA ALA A 9 15.90 -40.47 -10.60
C ALA A 9 16.68 -39.44 -11.45
N LEU A 10 16.87 -39.72 -12.77
CA LEU A 10 17.51 -38.77 -13.68
C LEU A 10 16.66 -37.53 -13.95
N ILE A 11 15.33 -37.66 -13.96
CA ILE A 11 14.42 -36.54 -14.19
C ILE A 11 14.35 -35.65 -12.93
N LEU A 12 14.48 -36.20 -11.71
CA LEU A 12 14.49 -35.44 -10.46
C LEU A 12 15.81 -34.73 -10.18
N SER A 13 16.89 -35.07 -10.88
CA SER A 13 18.21 -34.41 -10.72
C SER A 13 18.44 -33.26 -11.70
N ALA A 14 17.37 -32.64 -12.20
CA ALA A 14 17.52 -31.37 -12.93
C ALA A 14 18.22 -30.33 -12.02
N PRO A 15 19.35 -29.72 -12.44
CA PRO A 15 20.00 -28.71 -11.67
C PRO A 15 18.98 -27.58 -11.47
N ALA A 16 18.72 -27.22 -10.22
CA ALA A 16 18.04 -25.96 -9.92
C ALA A 16 18.96 -24.86 -10.46
N ILE A 17 18.63 -24.31 -11.63
CA ILE A 17 19.30 -23.12 -12.14
C ILE A 17 18.95 -22.05 -11.11
N ALA A 18 19.88 -21.77 -10.21
CA ALA A 18 19.80 -20.58 -9.36
C ALA A 18 19.67 -19.42 -10.35
N GLN A 19 18.49 -18.79 -10.36
CA GLN A 19 18.30 -17.55 -11.10
C GLN A 19 19.28 -16.57 -10.44
N ASP A 20 20.36 -16.24 -11.15
CA ASP A 20 21.23 -15.15 -10.75
C ASP A 20 20.33 -13.93 -10.59
N ALA A 21 20.11 -13.51 -9.35
CA ALA A 21 19.28 -12.35 -9.05
C ALA A 21 19.91 -11.19 -9.81
N LEU A 22 19.12 -10.55 -10.69
CA LEU A 22 19.56 -9.35 -11.37
C LEU A 22 20.13 -8.36 -10.33
N PRO A 23 21.21 -7.63 -10.65
CA PRO A 23 21.75 -6.64 -9.73
C PRO A 23 20.61 -5.68 -9.33
N PRO A 24 20.54 -5.28 -8.05
CA PRO A 24 19.48 -4.39 -7.59
C PRO A 24 19.49 -3.09 -8.40
N ALA A 25 18.30 -2.55 -8.64
CA ALA A 25 18.13 -1.30 -9.38
C ALA A 25 18.93 -0.15 -8.71
N PRO A 26 19.47 0.80 -9.48
CA PRO A 26 20.48 1.77 -8.99
C PRO A 26 20.11 2.52 -7.71
N TYR A 27 18.84 2.91 -7.54
CA TYR A 27 18.36 3.62 -6.35
C TYR A 27 17.63 2.71 -5.34
N ALA A 28 17.69 1.40 -5.48
CA ALA A 28 17.07 0.48 -4.52
C ALA A 28 17.64 0.66 -3.10
N TYR A 29 18.99 0.85 -3.02
CA TYR A 29 19.73 0.98 -1.76
C TYR A 29 20.64 2.24 -1.73
N ARG A 30 20.62 3.04 -2.79
CA ARG A 30 21.37 4.28 -2.90
C ARG A 30 20.43 5.48 -2.75
N GLN A 31 20.84 6.45 -1.97
CA GLN A 31 20.13 7.72 -1.79
C GLN A 31 20.38 8.65 -3.00
N LEU A 32 19.51 9.64 -3.17
CA LEU A 32 19.71 10.72 -4.13
C LEU A 32 20.84 11.65 -3.65
N ASP A 33 21.53 12.25 -4.61
CA ASP A 33 22.63 13.18 -4.32
C ASP A 33 22.11 14.52 -3.75
N ASP A 34 20.85 14.89 -4.05
CA ASP A 34 20.16 16.04 -3.51
C ASP A 34 19.45 15.66 -2.18
N PRO A 35 19.88 16.21 -1.03
CA PRO A 35 19.31 15.86 0.27
C PRO A 35 17.85 16.28 0.45
N ALA A 36 17.39 17.34 -0.24
CA ALA A 36 16.00 17.77 -0.17
C ALA A 36 15.09 16.78 -0.89
N LYS A 37 15.49 16.39 -2.11
CA LYS A 37 14.76 15.36 -2.88
C LYS A 37 14.78 13.99 -2.20
N GLU A 38 15.88 13.63 -1.55
CA GLU A 38 15.95 12.37 -0.78
C GLU A 38 15.03 12.39 0.44
N ALA A 39 14.88 13.55 1.11
CA ALA A 39 13.95 13.70 2.22
C ALA A 39 12.49 13.49 1.76
N GLU A 40 12.10 14.13 0.65
CA GLU A 40 10.78 13.94 0.02
C GLU A 40 10.54 12.47 -0.40
N ALA A 41 11.54 11.86 -1.05
CA ALA A 41 11.47 10.46 -1.45
C ALA A 41 11.30 9.53 -0.24
N ARG A 42 12.02 9.78 0.85
CA ARG A 42 11.97 8.98 2.07
C ARG A 42 10.60 9.11 2.76
N GLU A 43 10.07 10.31 2.88
CA GLU A 43 8.74 10.54 3.45
C GLU A 43 7.67 9.81 2.65
N LEU A 44 7.70 9.93 1.32
CA LEU A 44 6.81 9.18 0.44
C LEU A 44 6.96 7.67 0.63
N MET A 45 8.18 7.14 0.68
CA MET A 45 8.42 5.69 0.86
C MET A 45 7.89 5.14 2.19
N HIS A 46 7.89 5.93 3.27
CA HIS A 46 7.27 5.54 4.54
C HIS A 46 5.74 5.47 4.46
N SER A 47 5.12 6.26 3.58
CA SER A 47 3.67 6.24 3.36
C SER A 47 3.20 5.18 2.36
N LEU A 48 4.13 4.44 1.74
CA LEU A 48 3.84 3.41 0.75
C LEU A 48 4.05 2.01 1.32
N ARG A 49 3.10 1.13 1.07
CA ARG A 49 3.10 -0.26 1.54
C ARG A 49 3.90 -1.17 0.61
N CYS A 50 4.72 -2.04 1.18
CA CYS A 50 5.36 -3.11 0.43
C CYS A 50 4.31 -4.17 0.03
N LEU A 51 4.27 -4.54 -1.24
CA LEU A 51 3.21 -5.41 -1.80
C LEU A 51 3.27 -6.86 -1.33
N THR A 52 4.45 -7.37 -0.97
CA THR A 52 4.68 -8.77 -0.57
C THR A 52 5.09 -8.91 0.89
N CYS A 53 5.19 -7.80 1.63
CA CYS A 53 5.62 -7.79 3.01
C CYS A 53 4.42 -7.70 3.96
N GLN A 54 4.56 -8.17 5.19
CA GLN A 54 3.50 -8.11 6.20
C GLN A 54 3.28 -6.66 6.69
N SER A 55 2.60 -5.84 5.87
CA SER A 55 2.23 -4.45 6.20
C SER A 55 3.39 -3.50 6.50
N GLN A 56 4.61 -3.81 6.09
CA GLN A 56 5.76 -2.90 6.20
C GLN A 56 5.72 -1.85 5.11
N SER A 57 6.32 -0.67 5.38
CA SER A 57 6.57 0.32 4.34
C SER A 57 7.68 -0.14 3.39
N ILE A 58 7.72 0.42 2.19
CA ILE A 58 8.85 0.17 1.28
C ILE A 58 10.16 0.78 1.78
N ALA A 59 10.10 1.74 2.73
CA ALA A 59 11.27 2.30 3.38
C ALA A 59 11.93 1.30 4.33
N ASP A 60 11.12 0.48 5.02
CA ASP A 60 11.57 -0.38 6.13
C ASP A 60 11.72 -1.86 5.72
N SER A 61 11.32 -2.21 4.50
CA SER A 61 11.35 -3.60 4.03
C SER A 61 12.62 -3.92 3.26
N ASP A 62 13.22 -5.08 3.56
CA ASP A 62 14.38 -5.63 2.85
C ASP A 62 13.99 -6.55 1.68
N ALA A 63 12.70 -6.72 1.40
CA ALA A 63 12.24 -7.53 0.28
C ALA A 63 12.73 -6.95 -1.06
N PRO A 64 13.12 -7.79 -2.04
CA PRO A 64 13.59 -7.31 -3.36
C PRO A 64 12.62 -6.34 -4.03
N ILE A 65 11.32 -6.65 -3.98
CA ILE A 65 10.26 -5.78 -4.55
C ILE A 65 10.22 -4.40 -3.90
N ALA A 66 10.51 -4.29 -2.59
CA ALA A 66 10.59 -3.00 -1.92
C ALA A 66 11.79 -2.19 -2.45
N GLY A 67 12.90 -2.86 -2.78
CA GLY A 67 14.05 -2.24 -3.45
C GLY A 67 13.68 -1.64 -4.80
N ASP A 68 12.96 -2.39 -5.63
CA ASP A 68 12.49 -1.93 -6.94
C ASP A 68 11.52 -0.75 -6.82
N MET A 69 10.62 -0.79 -5.84
CA MET A 69 9.70 0.32 -5.58
C MET A 69 10.44 1.57 -5.08
N ARG A 70 11.44 1.42 -4.20
CA ARG A 70 12.32 2.54 -3.80
C ARG A 70 13.04 3.17 -4.99
N HIS A 71 13.54 2.34 -5.91
CA HIS A 71 14.14 2.83 -7.14
C HIS A 71 13.16 3.66 -7.97
N GLN A 72 11.92 3.20 -8.15
CA GLN A 72 10.89 3.93 -8.89
C GLN A 72 10.59 5.28 -8.25
N VAL A 73 10.40 5.33 -6.93
CA VAL A 73 10.14 6.58 -6.20
C VAL A 73 11.27 7.57 -6.39
N ARG A 74 12.52 7.15 -6.10
CA ARG A 74 13.70 8.03 -6.23
C ARG A 74 13.95 8.51 -7.64
N SER A 75 13.81 7.62 -8.64
CA SER A 75 14.01 7.99 -10.04
C SER A 75 13.05 9.07 -10.51
N ARG A 76 11.77 8.98 -10.12
CA ARG A 76 10.74 9.94 -10.50
C ARG A 76 10.90 11.28 -9.78
N ILE A 77 11.19 11.26 -8.49
CA ILE A 77 11.50 12.49 -7.73
C ILE A 77 12.79 13.16 -8.25
N ALA A 78 13.81 12.38 -8.60
CA ALA A 78 15.01 12.91 -9.25
C ALA A 78 14.69 13.59 -10.60
N ALA A 79 13.74 13.03 -11.36
CA ALA A 79 13.26 13.60 -12.62
C ALA A 79 12.41 14.88 -12.43
N GLY A 80 12.00 15.21 -11.19
CA GLY A 80 11.26 16.43 -10.87
C GLY A 80 9.74 16.21 -10.70
N GLU A 81 9.27 14.95 -10.67
CA GLU A 81 7.88 14.65 -10.33
C GLU A 81 7.65 14.95 -8.83
N SER A 82 6.49 15.49 -8.48
CA SER A 82 6.10 15.70 -7.09
C SER A 82 5.77 14.39 -6.37
N PRO A 83 5.90 14.31 -5.03
CA PRO A 83 5.52 13.13 -4.26
C PRO A 83 4.09 12.65 -4.51
N ASP A 84 3.14 13.58 -4.71
CA ASP A 84 1.74 13.25 -4.97
C ASP A 84 1.54 12.63 -6.37
N GLU A 85 2.24 13.11 -7.39
CA GLU A 85 2.22 12.52 -8.72
C GLU A 85 2.81 11.10 -8.71
N VAL A 86 3.92 10.92 -8.01
CA VAL A 86 4.55 9.59 -7.86
C VAL A 86 3.61 8.63 -7.11
N ARG A 87 2.95 9.09 -6.04
CA ARG A 87 1.95 8.31 -5.32
C ARG A 87 0.78 7.92 -6.23
N ALA A 88 0.22 8.88 -6.97
CA ALA A 88 -0.90 8.64 -7.89
C ALA A 88 -0.54 7.59 -8.95
N TRP A 89 0.66 7.68 -9.51
CA TRP A 89 1.16 6.69 -10.48
C TRP A 89 1.29 5.29 -9.87
N LEU A 90 1.78 5.18 -8.63
CA LEU A 90 1.89 3.90 -7.94
C LEU A 90 0.52 3.30 -7.63
N VAL A 91 -0.44 4.14 -7.21
CA VAL A 91 -1.83 3.73 -6.96
C VAL A 91 -2.50 3.25 -8.25
N GLU A 92 -2.32 3.96 -9.36
CA GLU A 92 -2.86 3.54 -10.67
C GLU A 92 -2.31 2.16 -11.09
N ARG A 93 -1.02 1.91 -10.84
CA ARG A 93 -0.36 0.68 -11.28
C ARG A 93 -0.57 -0.51 -10.35
N TYR A 94 -0.64 -0.29 -9.04
CA TYR A 94 -0.66 -1.34 -8.01
C TYR A 94 -1.96 -1.36 -7.19
N GLY A 95 -2.85 -0.40 -7.40
CA GLY A 95 -4.11 -0.24 -6.67
C GLY A 95 -3.95 0.55 -5.37
N ASP A 96 -5.09 0.94 -4.79
CA ASP A 96 -5.18 1.76 -3.57
C ASP A 96 -4.44 1.14 -2.36
N TYR A 97 -4.27 -0.17 -2.36
CA TYR A 97 -3.59 -0.91 -1.29
C TYR A 97 -2.13 -0.48 -1.10
N VAL A 98 -1.48 0.06 -2.14
CA VAL A 98 -0.07 0.50 -2.06
C VAL A 98 0.13 1.70 -1.14
N SER A 99 -0.89 2.52 -0.89
CA SER A 99 -0.81 3.68 -0.01
C SER A 99 -1.35 3.35 1.39
N PHE A 100 -0.64 3.82 2.43
CA PHE A 100 -1.17 3.80 3.80
C PHE A 100 -2.18 4.93 4.01
N ASP A 101 -2.07 6.02 3.24
CA ASP A 101 -3.01 7.12 3.32
C ASP A 101 -4.34 6.70 2.69
N PRO A 102 -5.45 6.79 3.42
CA PRO A 102 -6.73 6.39 2.88
C PRO A 102 -7.13 7.32 1.75
N ALA A 103 -7.15 6.80 0.53
CA ALA A 103 -7.72 7.54 -0.60
C ALA A 103 -9.24 7.61 -0.41
N VAL A 104 -9.77 8.82 -0.25
CA VAL A 104 -11.22 9.06 -0.35
C VAL A 104 -11.59 9.00 -1.84
N SER A 105 -11.86 7.80 -2.32
CA SER A 105 -12.29 7.54 -3.70
C SER A 105 -13.81 7.39 -3.78
N ALA A 106 -14.35 7.38 -4.99
CA ALA A 106 -15.76 7.09 -5.23
C ALA A 106 -16.21 5.72 -4.66
N THR A 107 -15.25 4.81 -4.45
CA THR A 107 -15.50 3.47 -3.89
C THR A 107 -15.47 3.48 -2.36
N THR A 108 -14.66 4.34 -1.74
CA THR A 108 -14.45 4.34 -0.27
C THR A 108 -15.29 5.37 0.48
N TRP A 109 -15.83 6.41 -0.21
CA TRP A 109 -16.65 7.44 0.44
C TRP A 109 -17.86 6.89 1.23
N PRO A 110 -18.59 5.82 0.77
CA PRO A 110 -19.73 5.30 1.53
C PRO A 110 -19.32 4.76 2.91
N LEU A 111 -18.07 4.28 3.04
CA LEU A 111 -17.52 3.78 4.29
C LEU A 111 -17.48 4.87 5.37
N PHE A 112 -17.29 6.12 4.96
CA PHE A 112 -17.30 7.27 5.86
C PHE A 112 -18.69 7.89 6.01
N ALA A 113 -19.49 7.90 4.95
CA ALA A 113 -20.84 8.50 4.95
C ALA A 113 -21.84 7.69 5.77
N ILE A 114 -21.77 6.35 5.72
CA ILE A 114 -22.74 5.47 6.41
C ILE A 114 -22.71 5.66 7.94
N PRO A 115 -21.57 5.67 8.64
CA PRO A 115 -21.53 5.92 10.08
C PRO A 115 -22.08 7.30 10.46
N VAL A 116 -21.77 8.33 9.67
CA VAL A 116 -22.25 9.69 9.89
C VAL A 116 -23.78 9.74 9.75
N LEU A 117 -24.33 9.09 8.73
CA LEU A 117 -25.78 8.99 8.52
C LEU A 117 -26.48 8.31 9.70
N PHE A 118 -25.94 7.18 10.18
CA PHE A 118 -26.49 6.49 11.35
C PHE A 118 -26.44 7.34 12.61
N LEU A 119 -25.36 8.08 12.80
CA LEU A 119 -25.20 9.00 13.94
C LEU A 119 -26.26 10.11 13.89
N LEU A 120 -26.46 10.74 12.73
CA LEU A 120 -27.47 11.78 12.55
C LEU A 120 -28.89 11.25 12.74
N LEU A 121 -29.21 10.06 12.21
CA LEU A 121 -30.51 9.41 12.43
C LEU A 121 -30.75 9.09 13.92
N GLY A 122 -29.75 8.54 14.59
CA GLY A 122 -29.82 8.24 16.02
C GLY A 122 -30.04 9.48 16.86
N LEU A 123 -29.30 10.57 16.58
CA LEU A 123 -29.46 11.84 17.27
C LEU A 123 -30.84 12.47 17.01
N GLY A 124 -31.33 12.41 15.79
CA GLY A 124 -32.66 12.89 15.41
C GLY A 124 -33.79 12.12 16.14
N LEU A 125 -33.67 10.79 16.24
CA LEU A 125 -34.62 9.96 16.99
C LEU A 125 -34.57 10.27 18.49
N LEU A 126 -33.40 10.48 19.06
CA LEU A 126 -33.27 10.87 20.48
C LEU A 126 -33.92 12.23 20.74
N TRP A 127 -33.71 13.22 19.88
CA TRP A 127 -34.35 14.54 20.03
C TRP A 127 -35.84 14.46 19.92
N ARG A 128 -36.40 13.69 18.98
CA ARG A 128 -37.84 13.47 18.89
C ARG A 128 -38.40 12.80 20.14
N ARG A 129 -37.70 11.80 20.71
CA ARG A 129 -38.12 11.10 21.92
C ARG A 129 -38.08 11.99 23.17
N MET A 130 -37.06 12.82 23.30
CA MET A 130 -36.93 13.78 24.40
C MET A 130 -37.98 14.90 24.33
N GLY A 131 -38.25 15.41 23.11
CA GLY A 131 -39.29 16.42 22.87
C GLY A 131 -40.68 15.91 23.25
N LYS A 132 -41.00 14.65 22.91
CA LYS A 132 -42.29 14.02 23.25
C LYS A 132 -42.47 13.83 24.76
N ARG A 133 -41.39 13.42 25.48
CA ARG A 133 -41.45 13.25 26.94
C ARG A 133 -41.65 14.59 27.69
N ARG A 134 -41.15 15.71 27.15
CA ARG A 134 -41.39 17.03 27.73
C ARG A 134 -42.84 17.53 27.52
N GLY A 135 -43.47 17.17 26.42
CA GLY A 135 -44.89 17.48 26.17
C GLY A 135 -45.85 16.70 27.09
N ASP A 136 -45.56 15.41 27.34
CA ASP A 136 -46.39 14.56 28.18
C ASP A 136 -46.25 14.89 29.69
N ALA A 137 -45.14 15.53 30.11
CA ALA A 137 -44.89 15.96 31.49
C ALA A 137 -45.50 17.34 31.82
N ALA A 138 -46.02 18.08 30.83
CA ALA A 138 -46.62 19.39 30.98
C ALA A 138 -48.17 19.38 30.95
N GLN A 139 -48.81 18.21 30.87
CA GLN A 139 -50.25 17.97 31.01
C GLN A 139 -50.56 17.30 32.35
#